data_cf822c59ea81d417c7af08a9b36b2ebe
#
_entry.id   cf822c59ea81d417c7af08a9b36b2ebe
#
_cell.length_a   1.000
_cell.length_b   1.000
_cell.length_c   1.000
_cell.angle_alpha   90.00
_cell.angle_beta   90.00
_cell.angle_gamma   90.00
#
_symmetry.space_group_name_H-M   'P 1'
#
loop_
_entity.id
_entity.type
_entity.pdbx_description
1 polymer ?
#
loop_
_entity_poly.entity_id
_entity_poly.type
_entity_poly.pdbx_seq_one_letter_code
_entity_poly.pdbx_strand_id
1 'polypeptide(L)'
;MNTKKFAIAKQLGGKRVITNRGEEIGRLSDMTIDEANGRLEGLIVEPNMASKLARNLSASREKLINIPYKAVFAVGDVIVVDESLLV
;
A
#
# COMPACT_ATOMS: atom_id res chain seq x y z
N MET A 1 -3.00 21.58 7.10
CA MET A 1 -2.95 20.12 7.19
C MET A 1 -4.12 19.50 6.45
N ASN A 2 -3.87 18.42 5.78
CA ASN A 2 -4.91 17.74 5.01
C ASN A 2 -5.68 16.76 5.89
N THR A 3 -6.82 17.22 6.42
CA THR A 3 -7.65 16.39 7.28
C THR A 3 -8.27 15.19 6.54
N LYS A 4 -8.51 15.32 5.23
CA LYS A 4 -9.01 14.22 4.41
C LYS A 4 -8.01 13.07 4.36
N LYS A 5 -6.74 13.39 4.15
CA LYS A 5 -5.69 12.37 4.12
C LYS A 5 -5.65 11.61 5.44
N PHE A 6 -5.69 12.34 6.54
CA PHE A 6 -5.63 11.73 7.86
C PHE A 6 -6.84 10.83 8.12
N ALA A 7 -8.04 11.30 7.78
CA ALA A 7 -9.26 10.53 7.98
C ALA A 7 -9.27 9.24 7.16
N ILE A 8 -8.85 9.32 5.88
CA ILE A 8 -8.80 8.15 5.01
C ILE A 8 -7.77 7.15 5.50
N ALA A 9 -6.59 7.62 5.89
CA ALA A 9 -5.55 6.75 6.42
C ALA A 9 -6.02 6.04 7.68
N LYS A 10 -6.75 6.73 8.55
CA LYS A 10 -7.28 6.16 9.76
C LYS A 10 -8.31 5.07 9.47
N GLN A 11 -9.15 5.28 8.46
CA GLN A 11 -10.16 4.29 8.06
C GLN A 11 -9.55 3.05 7.42
N LEU A 12 -8.49 3.22 6.63
CA LEU A 12 -7.88 2.13 5.87
C LEU A 12 -6.65 1.55 6.55
N GLY A 13 -6.14 2.24 7.57
CA GLY A 13 -4.94 1.80 8.27
C GLY A 13 -5.09 0.41 8.85
N GLY A 14 -4.06 -0.40 8.67
CA GLY A 14 -4.05 -1.76 9.16
C GLY A 14 -4.73 -2.78 8.26
N LYS A 15 -5.39 -2.35 7.17
CA LYS A 15 -5.97 -3.30 6.22
C LYS A 15 -4.89 -4.14 5.58
N ARG A 16 -5.18 -5.42 5.39
CA ARG A 16 -4.27 -6.31 4.69
C ARG A 16 -4.18 -5.93 3.22
N VAL A 17 -2.97 -5.99 2.69
CA VAL A 17 -2.70 -5.73 1.28
C VAL A 17 -2.31 -7.04 0.63
N ILE A 18 -3.11 -7.46 -0.35
CA ILE A 18 -2.99 -8.76 -0.99
C ILE A 18 -2.85 -8.55 -2.49
N THR A 19 -1.97 -9.32 -3.13
CA THR A 19 -1.83 -9.22 -4.58
C THR A 19 -2.98 -9.94 -5.28
N ASN A 20 -3.16 -9.64 -6.55
CA ASN A 20 -4.15 -10.34 -7.37
C ASN A 20 -3.83 -11.83 -7.58
N ARG A 21 -2.66 -12.27 -7.10
CA ARG A 21 -2.31 -13.69 -7.07
C ARG A 21 -2.51 -14.31 -5.70
N GLY A 22 -3.06 -13.54 -4.76
CA GLY A 22 -3.42 -14.06 -3.46
C GLY A 22 -2.32 -14.01 -2.41
N GLU A 23 -1.20 -13.36 -2.69
CA GLU A 23 -0.13 -13.25 -1.71
C GLU A 23 -0.33 -12.03 -0.82
N GLU A 24 -0.35 -12.22 0.49
CA GLU A 24 -0.46 -11.13 1.44
C GLU A 24 0.92 -10.51 1.64
N ILE A 25 1.09 -9.29 1.17
CA ILE A 25 2.39 -8.61 1.25
C ILE A 25 2.56 -7.74 2.48
N GLY A 26 1.47 -7.40 3.15
CA GLY A 26 1.57 -6.62 4.37
C GLY A 26 0.29 -5.94 4.75
N ARG A 27 0.44 -4.87 5.55
CA ARG A 27 -0.68 -4.07 6.01
C ARG A 27 -0.46 -2.61 5.66
N LEU A 28 -1.54 -1.92 5.33
CA LEU A 28 -1.47 -0.50 5.00
C LEU A 28 -1.04 0.29 6.23
N SER A 29 0.04 1.05 6.08
CA SER A 29 0.58 1.92 7.13
C SER A 29 0.18 3.37 6.90
N ASP A 30 0.26 3.84 5.64
CA ASP A 30 -0.04 5.23 5.31
C ASP A 30 -0.32 5.33 3.82
N MET A 31 -0.67 6.54 3.40
CA MET A 31 -0.91 6.85 1.99
C MET A 31 -0.17 8.12 1.63
N THR A 32 0.22 8.22 0.36
CA THR A 32 0.86 9.42 -0.16
C THR A 32 -0.10 10.16 -1.09
N ILE A 33 -0.11 11.48 -0.97
CA ILE A 33 -1.00 12.34 -1.74
C ILE A 33 -0.15 13.39 -2.45
N ASP A 34 -0.47 13.62 -3.71
CA ASP A 34 0.12 14.71 -4.47
C ASP A 34 -0.51 16.01 -3.97
N GLU A 35 0.28 16.84 -3.31
CA GLU A 35 -0.22 18.07 -2.72
C GLU A 35 -0.69 19.09 -3.76
N ALA A 36 -0.16 19.02 -4.98
CA ALA A 36 -0.51 19.97 -6.02
C ALA A 36 -1.95 19.81 -6.49
N ASN A 37 -2.48 18.58 -6.50
CA ASN A 37 -3.82 18.33 -7.00
C ASN A 37 -4.70 17.52 -6.03
N GLY A 38 -4.17 17.17 -4.87
CA GLY A 38 -4.91 16.43 -3.85
C GLY A 38 -5.21 14.98 -4.19
N ARG A 39 -4.55 14.43 -5.21
CA ARG A 39 -4.80 13.07 -5.65
C ARG A 39 -3.92 12.08 -4.91
N LEU A 40 -4.49 10.90 -4.67
CA LEU A 40 -3.77 9.80 -4.06
C LEU A 40 -2.69 9.29 -5.01
N GLU A 41 -1.44 9.29 -4.56
CA GLU A 41 -0.31 8.81 -5.36
C GLU A 41 -0.01 7.36 -5.11
N GLY A 42 -0.08 6.92 -3.86
CA GLY A 42 0.31 5.57 -3.53
C GLY A 42 0.02 5.19 -2.10
N LEU A 43 0.44 3.97 -1.81
CA LEU A 43 0.25 3.38 -0.49
C LEU A 43 1.62 3.04 0.10
N ILE A 44 1.73 3.20 1.41
CA ILE A 44 2.90 2.75 2.15
C ILE A 44 2.46 1.54 2.96
N VAL A 45 3.12 0.42 2.73
CA VAL A 45 2.75 -0.86 3.29
C VAL A 45 3.86 -1.37 4.19
N GLU A 46 3.48 -1.75 5.41
CA GLU A 46 4.38 -2.43 6.32
C GLU A 46 4.44 -3.90 5.90
N PRO A 47 5.65 -4.42 5.55
CA PRO A 47 5.75 -5.73 4.94
C PRO A 47 5.43 -6.89 5.88
N ASN A 48 4.81 -7.91 5.32
CA ASN A 48 4.65 -9.21 5.97
C ASN A 48 5.94 -9.99 5.71
N MET A 49 6.75 -10.16 6.73
CA MET A 49 8.06 -10.80 6.57
C MET A 49 7.98 -12.29 6.27
N ALA A 50 6.82 -12.89 6.38
CA ALA A 50 6.60 -14.26 5.93
C ALA A 50 6.47 -14.37 4.41
N SER A 51 6.21 -13.25 3.72
CA SER A 51 6.08 -13.22 2.26
C SER A 51 7.44 -12.96 1.63
N LYS A 52 7.85 -13.85 0.73
CA LYS A 52 9.08 -13.65 -0.03
C LYS A 52 8.99 -12.41 -0.91
N LEU A 53 7.83 -12.19 -1.54
CA LEU A 53 7.61 -11.02 -2.37
C LEU A 53 7.74 -9.74 -1.54
N ALA A 54 7.13 -9.72 -0.36
CA ALA A 54 7.21 -8.55 0.52
C ALA A 54 8.65 -8.27 0.93
N ARG A 55 9.42 -9.31 1.25
CA ARG A 55 10.83 -9.14 1.60
C ARG A 55 11.63 -8.53 0.45
N ASN A 56 11.35 -8.99 -0.77
CA ASN A 56 12.02 -8.45 -1.96
C ASN A 56 11.65 -6.99 -2.22
N LEU A 57 10.37 -6.67 -2.07
CA LEU A 57 9.88 -5.31 -2.30
C LEU A 57 10.35 -4.34 -1.23
N SER A 58 10.61 -4.81 -0.03
CA SER A 58 11.01 -3.98 1.10
C SER A 58 12.51 -4.01 1.36
N ALA A 59 13.30 -4.40 0.38
CA ALA A 59 14.75 -4.50 0.52
C ALA A 59 15.45 -3.14 0.64
N SER A 60 14.74 -2.04 0.48
CA SER A 60 15.28 -0.70 0.64
C SER A 60 15.56 -0.38 2.11
N ARG A 61 16.27 0.72 2.34
CA ARG A 61 16.62 1.16 3.70
C ARG A 61 15.42 1.37 4.60
N GLU A 62 14.32 1.79 4.02
CA GLU A 62 13.13 2.15 4.78
C GLU A 62 12.37 0.93 5.29
N LYS A 63 12.62 -0.23 4.69
CA LYS A 63 11.94 -1.48 5.06
C LYS A 63 10.42 -1.38 4.95
N LEU A 64 9.95 -0.48 4.08
CA LEU A 64 8.53 -0.31 3.77
C LEU A 64 8.35 -0.53 2.29
N ILE A 65 7.13 -0.88 1.91
CA ILE A 65 6.79 -1.09 0.50
C ILE A 65 5.99 0.11 0.03
N ASN A 66 6.44 0.73 -1.07
CA ASN A 66 5.69 1.81 -1.72
C ASN A 66 4.96 1.25 -2.92
N ILE A 67 3.64 1.37 -2.94
CA ILE A 67 2.81 0.86 -4.02
C ILE A 67 2.15 2.04 -4.72
N PRO A 68 2.39 2.22 -6.02
CA PRO A 68 1.74 3.29 -6.76
C PRO A 68 0.23 3.05 -6.83
N TYR A 69 -0.55 4.11 -6.78
CA TYR A 69 -2.00 3.98 -6.78
C TYR A 69 -2.53 3.26 -8.02
N LYS A 70 -1.85 3.41 -9.16
CA LYS A 70 -2.24 2.71 -10.38
C LYS A 70 -2.22 1.19 -10.25
N ALA A 71 -1.52 0.66 -9.26
CA ALA A 71 -1.47 -0.77 -9.01
C ALA A 71 -2.63 -1.26 -8.14
N VAL A 72 -3.45 -0.36 -7.61
CA VAL A 72 -4.56 -0.75 -6.74
C VAL A 72 -5.74 -1.19 -7.58
N PHE A 73 -6.15 -2.45 -7.43
CA PHE A 73 -7.32 -2.99 -8.13
C PHE A 73 -8.62 -2.69 -7.39
N ALA A 74 -8.61 -2.89 -6.09
CA ALA A 74 -9.84 -2.79 -5.32
C ALA A 74 -9.52 -2.52 -3.85
N VAL A 75 -10.44 -1.84 -3.20
CA VAL A 75 -10.36 -1.56 -1.76
C VAL A 75 -11.67 -2.02 -1.14
N GLY A 76 -11.58 -2.94 -0.21
CA GLY A 76 -12.73 -3.46 0.52
C GLY A 76 -12.26 -3.87 1.90
N ASP A 77 -12.61 -5.09 2.31
CA ASP A 77 -12.09 -5.65 3.57
C ASP A 77 -10.58 -5.81 3.50
N VAL A 78 -10.07 -6.03 2.30
CA VAL A 78 -8.64 -6.06 2.00
C VAL A 78 -8.38 -5.12 0.84
N ILE A 79 -7.12 -4.74 0.66
CA ILE A 79 -6.69 -3.96 -0.49
C ILE A 79 -6.03 -4.94 -1.45
N VAL A 80 -6.52 -4.98 -2.70
CA VAL A 80 -5.96 -5.85 -3.74
C VAL A 80 -5.13 -5.03 -4.70
N VAL A 81 -3.91 -5.47 -4.93
CA VAL A 81 -2.96 -4.78 -5.81
C VAL A 81 -2.50 -5.69 -6.93
N ASP A 82 -2.11 -5.09 -8.04
CA ASP A 82 -1.63 -5.83 -9.21
C ASP A 82 -0.15 -6.16 -9.02
N GLU A 83 0.14 -7.44 -8.85
CA GLU A 83 1.50 -7.90 -8.60
C GLU A 83 2.44 -7.54 -9.76
N SER A 84 1.95 -7.56 -10.98
CA SER A 84 2.78 -7.27 -12.15
C SER A 84 3.31 -5.83 -12.18
N LEU A 85 2.68 -4.93 -11.44
CA LEU A 85 3.10 -3.53 -11.36
C LEU A 85 4.02 -3.27 -10.17
N LEU A 86 4.31 -4.28 -9.35
CA LEU A 86 5.15 -4.15 -8.18
C LEU A 86 6.60 -4.51 -8.42
N VAL A 87 6.87 -5.18 -9.50
CA VAL A 87 8.23 -5.65 -9.84
C VAL A 87 8.71 -5.07 -11.14
#